data_86d121ec2520e718e5894e876dda1d7b
#
_entry.id   86d121ec2520e718e5894e876dda1d7b
#
_cell.length_a   1.000
_cell.length_b   1.000
_cell.length_c   1.000
_cell.angle_alpha   90.00
_cell.angle_beta   90.00
_cell.angle_gamma   90.00
#
_symmetry.space_group_name_H-M   'P 1'
#
loop_
_entity.id
_entity.type
_entity.pdbx_description
1 polymer ?
#
loop_
_entity_poly.entity_id
_entity_poly.type
_entity_poly.pdbx_seq_one_letter_code
_entity_poly.pdbx_strand_id
1 'polypeptide(L)'
;MKKTLSAYIQSKEGTLVDVRTMDEFQQAHLPMAKHIPLDDVPNRLQEIAAFPKPIILYCHSGYRSELAAEYLQQHGVTEAINGGGIYQLMQLFEA
;
A
#
# COMPACT_ATOMS: atom_id res chain seq x y z
N MET A 1 -21.52 -3.31 1.65
CA MET A 1 -20.49 -4.35 1.47
C MET A 1 -19.15 -3.70 1.19
N LYS A 2 -18.10 -4.27 1.74
CA LYS A 2 -16.75 -3.80 1.44
C LYS A 2 -16.38 -4.17 0.02
N LYS A 3 -15.71 -3.28 -0.67
CA LYS A 3 -15.14 -3.60 -1.98
C LYS A 3 -13.98 -4.58 -1.81
N THR A 4 -13.79 -5.39 -2.83
CA THR A 4 -12.60 -6.25 -2.88
C THR A 4 -11.38 -5.41 -3.26
N LEU A 5 -10.20 -5.95 -3.00
CA LEU A 5 -8.95 -5.32 -3.41
C LEU A 5 -8.92 -5.09 -4.91
N SER A 6 -9.38 -6.07 -5.69
CA SER A 6 -9.46 -5.96 -7.14
C SER A 6 -10.34 -4.78 -7.56
N ALA A 7 -11.49 -4.61 -6.90
CA ALA A 7 -12.41 -3.52 -7.23
C ALA A 7 -11.78 -2.15 -6.98
N TYR A 8 -11.06 -1.98 -5.86
CA TYR A 8 -10.36 -0.73 -5.58
C TYR A 8 -9.31 -0.41 -6.65
N ILE A 9 -8.55 -1.42 -7.03
CA ILE A 9 -7.49 -1.23 -8.02
C ILE A 9 -8.07 -0.85 -9.37
N GLN A 10 -9.11 -1.55 -9.81
CA GLN A 10 -9.71 -1.29 -11.11
C GLN A 10 -10.43 0.05 -11.17
N SER A 11 -11.04 0.48 -10.07
CA SER A 11 -11.72 1.78 -10.01
C SER A 11 -10.77 2.94 -9.70
N LYS A 12 -9.50 2.64 -9.41
CA LYS A 12 -8.48 3.64 -9.05
C LYS A 12 -8.83 4.42 -7.81
N GLU A 13 -9.57 3.80 -6.89
CA GLU A 13 -9.89 4.42 -5.61
C GLU A 13 -8.79 4.16 -4.61
N GLY A 14 -8.55 5.14 -3.75
CA GLY A 14 -7.57 5.02 -2.69
C GLY A 14 -6.16 5.34 -3.13
N THR A 15 -5.20 4.88 -2.34
CA THR A 15 -3.78 5.18 -2.55
C THR A 15 -2.98 3.89 -2.44
N LEU A 16 -2.13 3.64 -3.44
CA LEU A 16 -1.16 2.54 -3.37
C LEU A 16 0.12 3.05 -2.75
N VAL A 17 0.64 2.32 -1.76
CA VAL A 17 1.88 2.68 -1.08
C VAL A 17 2.83 1.50 -1.12
N ASP A 18 4.00 1.72 -1.72
CA ASP A 18 5.06 0.72 -1.78
C ASP A 18 5.96 0.94 -0.58
N VAL A 19 6.06 -0.07 0.30
CA VAL A 19 6.88 0.05 1.52
C VAL A 19 8.22 -0.67 1.40
N ARG A 20 8.62 -1.01 0.17
CA ARG A 20 9.90 -1.65 -0.08
C ARG A 20 11.03 -0.62 -0.05
N THR A 21 12.26 -1.10 -0.21
CA THR A 21 13.42 -0.21 -0.28
C THR A 21 13.39 0.64 -1.56
N MET A 22 14.20 1.70 -1.57
CA MET A 22 14.33 2.54 -2.76
C MET A 22 14.85 1.74 -3.96
N ASP A 23 15.81 0.85 -3.75
CA ASP A 23 16.35 0.03 -4.83
C ASP A 23 15.26 -0.84 -5.45
N GLU A 24 14.44 -1.48 -4.63
CA GLU A 24 13.34 -2.27 -5.14
C GLU A 24 12.34 -1.43 -5.92
N PHE A 25 11.99 -0.26 -5.38
CA PHE A 25 11.04 0.64 -6.02
C PHE A 25 11.55 1.12 -7.37
N GLN A 26 12.83 1.46 -7.45
CA GLN A 26 13.42 1.96 -8.70
C GLN A 26 13.49 0.88 -9.78
N GLN A 27 13.66 -0.37 -9.39
CA GLN A 27 13.70 -1.48 -10.36
C GLN A 27 12.34 -1.69 -11.00
N ALA A 28 11.27 -1.64 -10.23
CA ALA A 28 9.91 -1.75 -10.72
C ALA A 28 8.95 -1.42 -9.59
N HIS A 29 7.85 -0.76 -9.91
CA HIS A 29 6.79 -0.50 -8.93
C HIS A 29 5.46 -0.43 -9.68
N LEU A 30 4.37 -0.49 -8.93
CA LEU A 30 3.04 -0.42 -9.52
C LEU A 30 2.74 0.99 -9.99
N PRO A 31 1.91 1.14 -11.04
CA PRO A 31 1.52 2.48 -11.52
C PRO A 31 0.89 3.30 -10.40
N MET A 32 1.26 4.57 -10.32
CA MET A 32 0.71 5.55 -9.37
C MET A 32 1.03 5.24 -7.91
N ALA A 33 1.90 4.27 -7.62
CA ALA A 33 2.27 3.97 -6.25
C ALA A 33 3.13 5.08 -5.66
N LYS A 34 2.84 5.43 -4.41
CA LYS A 34 3.70 6.32 -3.64
C LYS A 34 4.73 5.46 -2.93
N HIS A 35 5.94 5.97 -2.78
CA HIS A 35 7.01 5.23 -2.14
C HIS A 35 7.22 5.74 -0.72
N ILE A 36 6.93 4.90 0.26
CA ILE A 36 7.17 5.19 1.67
C ILE A 36 7.77 3.93 2.27
N PRO A 37 9.11 3.82 2.34
CA PRO A 37 9.74 2.63 2.90
C PRO A 37 9.23 2.34 4.31
N LEU A 38 9.19 1.07 4.67
CA LEU A 38 8.64 0.65 5.96
C LEU A 38 9.20 1.46 7.13
N ASP A 39 10.52 1.70 7.12
CA ASP A 39 11.18 2.40 8.23
C ASP A 39 10.74 3.87 8.34
N ASP A 40 10.22 4.44 7.26
CA ASP A 40 9.78 5.84 7.25
C ASP A 40 8.31 6.00 7.61
N VAL A 41 7.55 4.91 7.70
CA VAL A 41 6.11 4.98 7.96
C VAL A 41 5.81 5.75 9.25
N PRO A 42 6.48 5.49 10.38
CA PRO A 42 6.18 6.24 11.59
C PRO A 42 6.42 7.75 11.46
N ASN A 43 7.47 8.13 10.75
CA ASN A 43 7.83 9.55 10.60
C ASN A 43 6.92 10.28 9.62
N ARG A 44 6.20 9.54 8.79
CA ARG A 44 5.33 10.12 7.76
C ARG A 44 3.86 9.78 8.01
N LEU A 45 3.53 9.49 9.27
CA LEU A 45 2.19 9.07 9.65
C LEU A 45 1.11 10.09 9.24
N GLN A 46 1.35 11.38 9.50
CA GLN A 46 0.36 12.40 9.18
C GLN A 46 0.16 12.56 7.68
N GLU A 47 1.24 12.46 6.93
CA GLU A 47 1.18 12.49 5.48
C GLU A 47 0.32 11.33 4.94
N ILE A 48 0.57 10.13 5.45
CA ILE A 48 -0.15 8.93 5.02
C ILE A 48 -1.63 9.03 5.41
N ALA A 49 -1.90 9.54 6.61
CA ALA A 49 -3.28 9.67 7.09
C ALA A 49 -4.11 10.60 6.22
N ALA A 50 -3.47 11.52 5.48
CA ALA A 50 -4.15 12.46 4.61
C ALA A 50 -4.39 11.92 3.20
N PHE A 51 -3.84 10.75 2.86
CA PHE A 51 -4.03 10.16 1.53
C PHE A 51 -5.50 9.71 1.33
N PRO A 52 -5.98 9.70 0.09
CA PRO A 52 -7.29 9.10 -0.20
C PRO A 52 -7.36 7.66 0.27
N LYS A 53 -8.47 7.29 0.91
CA LYS A 53 -8.71 5.96 1.45
C LYS A 53 -9.43 5.08 0.45
N PRO A 54 -9.22 3.76 0.51
CA PRO A 54 -8.34 3.06 1.44
C PRO A 54 -6.89 3.22 1.06
N ILE A 55 -6.00 3.01 2.03
CA ILE A 55 -4.56 3.02 1.80
C ILE A 55 -4.13 1.57 1.65
N ILE A 56 -3.70 1.21 0.45
CA ILE A 56 -3.35 -0.16 0.10
C ILE A 56 -1.82 -0.25 0.04
N LEU A 57 -1.25 -0.90 1.05
CA LEU A 57 0.21 -1.02 1.16
C LEU A 57 0.64 -2.36 0.59
N TYR A 58 1.77 -2.37 -0.10
CA TYR A 58 2.30 -3.61 -0.64
C TYR A 58 3.82 -3.65 -0.49
N CYS A 59 4.37 -4.85 -0.56
CA CYS A 59 5.80 -5.06 -0.59
C CYS A 59 6.12 -6.23 -1.54
N HIS A 60 7.22 -6.94 -1.32
CA HIS A 60 7.55 -8.06 -2.20
C HIS A 60 6.65 -9.26 -1.94
N SER A 61 6.44 -9.63 -0.67
CA SER A 61 5.71 -10.85 -0.30
C SER A 61 4.49 -10.59 0.59
N GLY A 62 4.30 -9.36 1.05
CA GLY A 62 3.21 -9.00 1.95
C GLY A 62 3.58 -8.90 3.41
N TYR A 63 4.80 -9.30 3.80
CA TYR A 63 5.18 -9.26 5.21
C TYR A 63 5.44 -7.84 5.71
N ARG A 64 6.26 -7.08 4.99
CA ARG A 64 6.57 -5.68 5.38
C ARG A 64 5.32 -4.82 5.31
N SER A 65 4.48 -5.03 4.30
CA SER A 65 3.24 -4.26 4.17
C SER A 65 2.24 -4.62 5.26
N GLU A 66 2.25 -5.86 5.76
CA GLU A 66 1.41 -6.21 6.90
C GLU A 66 1.83 -5.44 8.15
N LEU A 67 3.14 -5.37 8.40
CA LEU A 67 3.65 -4.59 9.54
C LEU A 67 3.25 -3.12 9.42
N ALA A 68 3.38 -2.55 8.21
CA ALA A 68 2.99 -1.16 7.98
C ALA A 68 1.50 -0.94 8.19
N ALA A 69 0.67 -1.84 7.68
CA ALA A 69 -0.78 -1.71 7.83
C ALA A 69 -1.19 -1.80 9.31
N GLU A 70 -0.61 -2.74 10.05
CA GLU A 70 -0.89 -2.87 11.48
C GLU A 70 -0.50 -1.60 12.24
N TYR A 71 0.68 -1.06 11.96
CA TYR A 71 1.12 0.16 12.60
C TYR A 71 0.14 1.31 12.34
N LEU A 72 -0.25 1.47 11.08
CA LEU A 72 -1.17 2.54 10.70
C LEU A 72 -2.53 2.38 11.36
N GLN A 73 -3.05 1.15 11.38
CA GLN A 73 -4.34 0.88 12.04
C GLN A 73 -4.29 1.21 13.53
N GLN A 74 -3.20 0.87 14.20
CA GLN A 74 -3.03 1.16 15.62
C GLN A 74 -2.90 2.66 15.90
N HIS A 75 -2.53 3.44 14.90
CA HIS A 75 -2.34 4.88 15.04
C HIS A 75 -3.45 5.68 14.35
N GLY A 76 -4.63 5.09 14.20
CA GLY A 76 -5.83 5.80 13.77
C GLY A 76 -6.13 5.75 12.27
N VAL A 77 -5.25 5.16 11.46
CA VAL A 77 -5.50 5.03 10.03
C VAL A 77 -6.16 3.66 9.80
N THR A 78 -7.45 3.60 10.12
CA THR A 78 -8.18 2.33 10.17
C THR A 78 -8.43 1.72 8.79
N GLU A 79 -8.34 2.51 7.73
CA GLU A 79 -8.56 2.04 6.37
C GLU A 79 -7.24 1.70 5.66
N ALA A 80 -6.20 1.37 6.42
CA ALA A 80 -4.96 0.83 5.88
C ALA A 80 -5.14 -0.68 5.67
N ILE A 81 -4.82 -1.15 4.48
CA ILE A 81 -5.06 -2.53 4.04
C ILE A 81 -3.74 -3.11 3.56
N ASN A 82 -3.43 -4.34 3.97
CA ASN A 82 -2.30 -5.06 3.40
C ASN A 82 -2.70 -5.57 2.02
N GLY A 83 -2.07 -5.03 0.99
CA GLY A 83 -2.31 -5.46 -0.39
C GLY A 83 -1.54 -6.70 -0.81
N GLY A 84 -0.59 -7.14 0.02
CA GLY A 84 0.19 -8.34 -0.29
C GLY A 84 1.44 -8.07 -1.09
N GLY A 85 1.80 -8.98 -1.97
CA GLY A 85 3.00 -8.88 -2.78
C GLY A 85 2.77 -8.17 -4.10
N ILE A 86 3.82 -7.53 -4.60
CA ILE A 86 3.75 -6.73 -5.82
C ILE A 86 3.26 -7.55 -7.03
N TYR A 87 3.68 -8.82 -7.12
CA TYR A 87 3.32 -9.62 -8.29
C TYR A 87 1.85 -10.01 -8.30
N GLN A 88 1.28 -10.31 -7.14
CA GLN A 88 -0.15 -10.59 -7.04
C GLN A 88 -0.97 -9.34 -7.37
N LEU A 89 -0.56 -8.18 -6.86
CA LEU A 89 -1.26 -6.94 -7.18
C LEU A 89 -1.16 -6.58 -8.64
N MET A 90 0.02 -6.81 -9.24
CA MET A 90 0.23 -6.52 -10.66
C MET A 90 -0.79 -7.25 -11.53
N GLN A 91 -1.14 -8.47 -11.18
CA GLN A 91 -2.14 -9.25 -11.92
C GLN A 91 -3.52 -8.59 -11.88
N LEU A 92 -3.85 -7.88 -10.80
CA LEU A 92 -5.13 -7.20 -10.70
C LEU A 92 -5.24 -6.02 -11.66
N PHE A 93 -4.11 -5.39 -12.02
CA PHE A 93 -4.09 -4.33 -13.02
C PHE A 93 -4.32 -4.87 -14.43
N GLU A 94 -3.97 -6.12 -14.66
CA GLU A 94 -4.07 -6.75 -15.97
C GLU A 94 -5.43 -7.43 -16.21
N ALA A 95 -6.21 -7.56 -15.16
CA ALA A 95 -7.48 -8.28 -15.21
C ALA A 95 -8.58 -7.48 -15.95
#